data_8588160c53fbebded4a64fbdc4c1e150
#
_entry.id   8588160c53fbebded4a64fbdc4c1e150
#
_cell.length_a   1.000
_cell.length_b   1.000
_cell.length_c   1.000
_cell.angle_alpha   90.00
_cell.angle_beta   90.00
_cell.angle_gamma   90.00
#
_symmetry.space_group_name_H-M   'P 1'
#
loop_
_entity.id
_entity.type
_entity.pdbx_description
1 polymer ?
#
loop_
_entity_poly.entity_id
_entity_poly.type
_entity_poly.pdbx_seq_one_letter_code
_entity_poly.pdbx_strand_id
1 'polypeptide(L)'
;MTEETLNKILERHAHYLAQDVEDWESYRAIFDGLDLSGMDLSFKNLQYASFQNVDFSNANLEVSAFRHCNFFGAKFFNTKLDSVHFDDCDFSFASFRMSNLVSSWSEYCSFKHMRFENCKMDRALFSHCKFNRVLLSNNLMNFSNWSDSIFYEPCTFYNSSILDIRMDCIKGIKNIEIKRCVVRDIENPVSNRSILYNICRPEYIHYICCRIKAFFFGQSSLEYWE
;
A
#
# COMPACT_ATOMS: atom_id res chain seq x y z
N MET A 1 6.65 24.54 -4.00
CA MET A 1 8.01 24.56 -4.63
C MET A 1 7.90 24.92 -6.12
N THR A 2 8.96 25.48 -6.75
CA THR A 2 8.95 25.68 -8.23
C THR A 2 9.55 24.48 -8.93
N GLU A 3 9.16 24.25 -10.20
CA GLU A 3 9.71 23.17 -11.03
C GLU A 3 11.22 23.32 -11.25
N GLU A 4 11.71 24.54 -11.42
CA GLU A 4 13.15 24.83 -11.52
C GLU A 4 13.91 24.39 -10.26
N THR A 5 13.36 24.65 -9.09
CA THR A 5 13.99 24.24 -7.82
C THR A 5 13.99 22.72 -7.68
N LEU A 6 12.88 22.06 -8.05
CA LEU A 6 12.79 20.61 -8.08
C LEU A 6 13.88 20.01 -8.97
N ASN A 7 13.99 20.49 -10.21
CA ASN A 7 14.98 19.99 -11.15
C ASN A 7 16.42 20.15 -10.64
N LYS A 8 16.76 21.28 -10.02
CA LYS A 8 18.08 21.47 -9.39
C LYS A 8 18.38 20.46 -8.27
N ILE A 9 17.37 20.12 -7.46
CA ILE A 9 17.53 19.11 -6.41
C ILE A 9 17.72 17.73 -7.04
N LEU A 10 16.97 17.40 -8.09
CA LEU A 10 17.08 16.12 -8.79
C LEU A 10 18.42 15.96 -9.52
N GLU A 11 18.91 17.01 -10.14
CA GLU A 11 20.26 17.04 -10.76
C GLU A 11 21.35 16.77 -9.72
N ARG A 12 21.30 17.46 -8.59
CA ARG A 12 22.23 17.20 -7.49
C ARG A 12 22.13 15.77 -6.99
N HIS A 13 20.92 15.25 -6.83
CA HIS A 13 20.73 13.87 -6.38
C HIS A 13 21.27 12.83 -7.37
N ALA A 14 21.30 13.13 -8.65
CA ALA A 14 21.95 12.27 -9.62
C ALA A 14 23.45 12.10 -9.33
N HIS A 15 24.14 13.18 -8.93
CA HIS A 15 25.54 13.12 -8.47
C HIS A 15 25.69 12.32 -7.18
N TYR A 16 24.73 12.44 -6.23
CA TYR A 16 24.70 11.59 -5.05
C TYR A 16 24.67 10.10 -5.42
N LEU A 17 23.82 9.73 -6.37
CA LEU A 17 23.68 8.33 -6.80
C LEU A 17 24.90 7.84 -7.59
N ALA A 18 25.50 8.72 -8.39
CA ALA A 18 26.69 8.41 -9.20
C ALA A 18 27.99 8.41 -8.40
N GLN A 19 28.03 9.09 -7.25
CA GLN A 19 29.25 9.30 -6.42
C GLN A 19 30.42 9.87 -7.23
N ASP A 20 30.12 10.76 -8.18
CA ASP A 20 31.06 11.24 -9.20
C ASP A 20 31.63 12.65 -8.87
N VAL A 21 31.29 13.19 -7.70
CA VAL A 21 31.79 14.47 -7.21
C VAL A 21 32.42 14.32 -5.83
N GLU A 22 33.34 15.18 -5.49
CA GLU A 22 33.84 15.32 -4.12
C GLU A 22 32.70 15.72 -3.18
N ASP A 23 32.62 15.16 -1.97
CA ASP A 23 31.55 15.41 -1.02
C ASP A 23 30.14 15.03 -1.53
N TRP A 24 30.06 13.96 -2.34
CA TRP A 24 28.80 13.47 -2.94
C TRP A 24 27.68 13.23 -1.93
N GLU A 25 27.99 12.93 -0.66
CA GLU A 25 27.01 12.71 0.39
C GLU A 25 26.12 13.95 0.64
N SER A 26 26.66 15.16 0.45
CA SER A 26 25.93 16.42 0.60
C SER A 26 24.90 16.67 -0.52
N TYR A 27 24.93 15.88 -1.58
CA TYR A 27 24.05 16.00 -2.76
C TYR A 27 22.76 15.16 -2.63
N ARG A 28 22.61 14.40 -1.54
CA ARG A 28 21.39 13.62 -1.30
C ARG A 28 20.16 14.53 -1.29
N ALA A 29 19.10 14.12 -2.03
CA ALA A 29 17.84 14.85 -2.02
C ALA A 29 17.13 14.76 -0.66
N ILE A 30 16.85 15.91 -0.07
CA ILE A 30 16.07 16.06 1.17
C ILE A 30 14.92 17.02 0.87
N PHE A 31 13.70 16.49 0.90
CA PHE A 31 12.48 17.24 0.64
C PHE A 31 11.66 17.47 1.90
N ASP A 32 12.21 17.17 3.08
CA ASP A 32 11.49 17.12 4.34
C ASP A 32 10.69 18.40 4.61
N GLY A 33 9.39 18.24 4.89
CA GLY A 33 8.45 19.32 5.16
C GLY A 33 8.09 20.20 3.98
N LEU A 34 8.58 19.90 2.77
CA LEU A 34 8.27 20.71 1.59
C LEU A 34 6.87 20.40 1.04
N ASP A 35 6.30 21.39 0.37
CA ASP A 35 5.09 21.24 -0.43
C ASP A 35 5.48 20.87 -1.87
N LEU A 36 5.21 19.62 -2.25
CA LEU A 36 5.37 19.06 -3.59
C LEU A 36 4.02 18.86 -4.29
N SER A 37 2.96 19.53 -3.80
CA SER A 37 1.64 19.39 -4.37
C SER A 37 1.60 19.81 -5.83
N GLY A 38 0.93 18.98 -6.64
CA GLY A 38 0.82 19.18 -8.09
C GLY A 38 2.11 19.01 -8.89
N MET A 39 3.24 18.67 -8.25
CA MET A 39 4.51 18.47 -8.97
C MET A 39 4.51 17.18 -9.79
N ASP A 40 5.22 17.20 -10.91
CA ASP A 40 5.46 16.03 -11.72
C ASP A 40 6.81 15.39 -11.37
N LEU A 41 6.72 14.23 -10.73
CA LEU A 41 7.83 13.36 -10.37
C LEU A 41 7.74 12.01 -11.09
N SER A 42 6.92 11.93 -12.15
CA SER A 42 6.78 10.69 -12.91
C SER A 42 8.10 10.26 -13.57
N PHE A 43 8.27 8.95 -13.70
CA PHE A 43 9.46 8.34 -14.30
C PHE A 43 10.78 8.69 -13.59
N LYS A 44 10.75 9.14 -12.35
CA LYS A 44 11.98 9.46 -11.59
C LYS A 44 12.46 8.25 -10.80
N ASN A 45 13.79 8.17 -10.66
CA ASN A 45 14.44 7.20 -9.77
C ASN A 45 15.04 7.99 -8.58
N LEU A 46 14.44 7.82 -7.38
CA LEU A 46 14.75 8.63 -6.20
C LEU A 46 15.13 7.70 -5.04
N GLN A 47 16.27 7.02 -5.18
CA GLN A 47 16.80 6.15 -4.15
C GLN A 47 17.43 6.98 -3.01
N TYR A 48 17.25 6.53 -1.76
CA TYR A 48 17.83 7.15 -0.55
C TYR A 48 17.35 8.58 -0.24
N ALA A 49 16.38 9.12 -1.00
CA ALA A 49 15.85 10.46 -0.73
C ALA A 49 15.01 10.50 0.56
N SER A 50 14.90 11.68 1.16
CA SER A 50 14.04 11.91 2.33
C SER A 50 12.85 12.78 1.95
N PHE A 51 11.66 12.33 2.36
CA PHE A 51 10.36 12.95 2.09
C PHE A 51 9.51 13.05 3.37
N GLN A 52 10.14 13.27 4.54
CA GLN A 52 9.41 13.32 5.80
C GLN A 52 8.45 14.52 5.81
N ASN A 53 7.18 14.26 6.16
CA ASN A 53 6.13 15.26 6.25
C ASN A 53 5.88 16.06 4.95
N VAL A 54 6.25 15.51 3.80
CA VAL A 54 6.02 16.14 2.48
C VAL A 54 4.54 16.06 2.12
N ASP A 55 4.03 17.10 1.50
CA ASP A 55 2.71 17.12 0.88
C ASP A 55 2.82 16.81 -0.63
N PHE A 56 2.34 15.61 -1.04
CA PHE A 56 2.25 15.17 -2.43
C PHE A 56 0.83 15.31 -3.00
N SER A 57 -0.01 16.15 -2.42
CA SER A 57 -1.39 16.30 -2.89
C SER A 57 -1.45 16.67 -4.37
N ASN A 58 -2.21 15.93 -5.17
CA ASN A 58 -2.34 16.08 -6.62
C ASN A 58 -1.03 15.90 -7.42
N ALA A 59 0.04 15.43 -6.82
CA ALA A 59 1.30 15.17 -7.51
C ALA A 59 1.18 13.94 -8.43
N ASN A 60 2.02 13.93 -9.46
CA ASN A 60 2.19 12.79 -10.34
C ASN A 60 3.49 12.05 -10.02
N LEU A 61 3.37 10.80 -9.55
CA LEU A 61 4.49 9.90 -9.28
C LEU A 61 4.40 8.61 -10.09
N GLU A 62 3.63 8.60 -11.18
CA GLU A 62 3.44 7.42 -12.02
C GLU A 62 4.78 6.85 -12.50
N VAL A 63 4.92 5.53 -12.44
CA VAL A 63 6.09 4.77 -12.95
C VAL A 63 7.43 5.19 -12.31
N SER A 64 7.39 5.88 -11.16
CA SER A 64 8.60 6.25 -10.43
C SER A 64 9.08 5.12 -9.53
N ALA A 65 10.37 5.12 -9.21
CA ALA A 65 10.99 4.19 -8.28
C ALA A 65 11.59 4.93 -7.08
N PHE A 66 11.20 4.48 -5.90
CA PHE A 66 11.71 4.96 -4.61
C PHE A 66 12.30 3.77 -3.86
N ARG A 67 13.58 3.82 -3.57
CA ARG A 67 14.28 2.77 -2.87
C ARG A 67 15.00 3.34 -1.65
N HIS A 68 14.85 2.70 -0.48
CA HIS A 68 15.41 3.16 0.79
C HIS A 68 14.99 4.60 1.15
N CYS A 69 13.75 4.99 0.81
CA CYS A 69 13.25 6.35 1.05
C CYS A 69 12.45 6.45 2.35
N ASN A 70 12.48 7.64 2.94
CA ASN A 70 11.72 7.92 4.15
C ASN A 70 10.51 8.82 3.82
N PHE A 71 9.30 8.26 3.95
CA PHE A 71 8.02 8.96 3.76
C PHE A 71 7.26 9.16 5.09
N PHE A 72 7.97 9.21 6.22
CA PHE A 72 7.34 9.41 7.52
C PHE A 72 6.43 10.64 7.51
N GLY A 73 5.15 10.46 7.86
CA GLY A 73 4.18 11.54 7.93
C GLY A 73 3.77 12.16 6.59
N ALA A 74 4.25 11.64 5.46
CA ALA A 74 3.92 12.19 4.14
C ALA A 74 2.43 12.07 3.81
N LYS A 75 1.91 13.01 3.02
CA LYS A 75 0.52 13.08 2.62
C LYS A 75 0.38 12.85 1.12
N PHE A 76 -0.47 11.89 0.77
CA PHE A 76 -0.80 11.55 -0.61
C PHE A 76 -2.32 11.72 -0.82
N PHE A 77 -2.75 12.95 -1.08
CA PHE A 77 -4.14 13.23 -1.41
C PHE A 77 -4.33 13.39 -2.91
N ASN A 78 -5.21 12.59 -3.50
CA ASN A 78 -5.48 12.61 -4.95
C ASN A 78 -4.18 12.47 -5.79
N THR A 79 -3.22 11.69 -5.28
CA THR A 79 -1.90 11.50 -5.90
C THR A 79 -1.97 10.35 -6.90
N LYS A 80 -1.32 10.51 -8.04
CA LYS A 80 -1.14 9.46 -9.03
C LYS A 80 0.09 8.63 -8.69
N LEU A 81 -0.12 7.36 -8.44
CA LEU A 81 0.89 6.39 -8.01
C LEU A 81 0.77 5.08 -8.81
N ASP A 82 0.19 5.16 -10.01
CA ASP A 82 0.06 3.99 -10.90
C ASP A 82 1.42 3.42 -11.24
N SER A 83 1.58 2.12 -11.08
CA SER A 83 2.83 1.43 -11.39
C SER A 83 4.07 1.99 -10.70
N VAL A 84 3.92 2.71 -9.59
CA VAL A 84 5.05 3.17 -8.78
C VAL A 84 5.71 1.97 -8.08
N HIS A 85 7.02 2.04 -7.90
CA HIS A 85 7.78 1.04 -7.17
C HIS A 85 8.38 1.62 -5.89
N PHE A 86 8.01 1.06 -4.74
CA PHE A 86 8.59 1.35 -3.44
C PHE A 86 9.34 0.12 -2.93
N ASP A 87 10.62 0.26 -2.61
CA ASP A 87 11.45 -0.81 -2.07
C ASP A 87 12.16 -0.31 -0.79
N ASP A 88 11.99 -1.05 0.31
CA ASP A 88 12.54 -0.75 1.64
C ASP A 88 12.26 0.70 2.09
N CYS A 89 11.01 1.14 1.92
CA CYS A 89 10.58 2.49 2.29
C CYS A 89 9.83 2.51 3.63
N ASP A 90 9.97 3.62 4.39
CA ASP A 90 9.21 3.86 5.61
C ASP A 90 8.04 4.82 5.37
N PHE A 91 6.83 4.30 5.50
CA PHE A 91 5.57 5.04 5.43
C PHE A 91 4.91 5.25 6.79
N SER A 92 5.66 5.18 7.88
CA SER A 92 5.08 5.36 9.21
C SER A 92 4.38 6.73 9.32
N PHE A 93 3.14 6.70 9.82
CA PHE A 93 2.26 7.87 9.97
C PHE A 93 1.86 8.57 8.65
N ALA A 94 2.20 8.03 7.49
CA ALA A 94 1.76 8.55 6.21
C ALA A 94 0.25 8.36 6.01
N SER A 95 -0.33 9.12 5.09
CA SER A 95 -1.74 9.00 4.73
C SER A 95 -1.94 9.03 3.23
N PHE A 96 -2.66 8.04 2.71
CA PHE A 96 -3.10 7.97 1.32
C PHE A 96 -4.61 8.18 1.29
N ARG A 97 -5.06 9.20 0.58
CA ARG A 97 -6.48 9.50 0.45
C ARG A 97 -6.84 9.83 -0.99
N MET A 98 -7.86 9.17 -1.54
CA MET A 98 -8.32 9.32 -2.92
C MET A 98 -7.22 9.09 -3.97
N SER A 99 -6.14 8.39 -3.60
CA SER A 99 -4.98 8.18 -4.46
C SER A 99 -5.13 6.93 -5.31
N ASN A 100 -4.46 6.94 -6.46
CA ASN A 100 -4.46 5.84 -7.39
C ASN A 100 -3.13 5.07 -7.30
N LEU A 101 -3.17 3.84 -6.75
CA LEU A 101 -2.05 2.92 -6.59
C LEU A 101 -2.24 1.65 -7.45
N VAL A 102 -3.01 1.72 -8.53
CA VAL A 102 -3.24 0.57 -9.41
C VAL A 102 -1.90 0.04 -9.92
N SER A 103 -1.70 -1.28 -9.79
CA SER A 103 -0.46 -1.96 -10.19
C SER A 103 0.81 -1.40 -9.54
N SER A 104 0.70 -0.67 -8.43
CA SER A 104 1.86 -0.26 -7.65
C SER A 104 2.54 -1.44 -7.00
N TRP A 105 3.82 -1.31 -6.71
CA TRP A 105 4.63 -2.35 -6.10
C TRP A 105 5.30 -1.81 -4.84
N SER A 106 4.98 -2.41 -3.69
CA SER A 106 5.63 -2.11 -2.40
C SER A 106 6.30 -3.37 -1.87
N GLU A 107 7.62 -3.35 -1.71
CA GLU A 107 8.38 -4.48 -1.24
C GLU A 107 9.26 -4.07 -0.03
N TYR A 108 9.33 -4.92 0.98
CA TYR A 108 10.04 -4.68 2.25
C TYR A 108 9.63 -3.41 3.00
N CYS A 109 8.54 -2.73 2.59
CA CYS A 109 8.11 -1.46 3.16
C CYS A 109 7.50 -1.59 4.56
N SER A 110 7.63 -0.52 5.34
CA SER A 110 7.03 -0.38 6.67
C SER A 110 5.82 0.54 6.63
N PHE A 111 4.66 0.00 7.03
CA PHE A 111 3.39 0.70 7.13
C PHE A 111 2.93 0.71 8.60
N LYS A 112 3.22 1.79 9.31
CA LYS A 112 2.92 1.89 10.74
C LYS A 112 2.04 3.11 11.03
N HIS A 113 0.93 2.90 11.75
CA HIS A 113 -0.03 3.95 12.13
C HIS A 113 -0.54 4.79 10.95
N MET A 114 -0.77 4.16 9.81
CA MET A 114 -1.16 4.87 8.59
C MET A 114 -2.57 4.55 8.13
N ARG A 115 -3.03 5.30 7.13
CA ARG A 115 -4.38 5.14 6.56
C ARG A 115 -4.33 5.13 5.04
N PHE A 116 -5.10 4.19 4.47
CA PHE A 116 -5.53 4.22 3.08
C PHE A 116 -7.04 4.49 3.06
N GLU A 117 -7.46 5.59 2.48
CA GLU A 117 -8.87 6.01 2.45
C GLU A 117 -9.32 6.35 1.04
N ASN A 118 -10.37 5.71 0.54
CA ASN A 118 -10.91 5.91 -0.81
C ASN A 118 -9.86 5.73 -1.93
N CYS A 119 -8.89 4.83 -1.76
CA CYS A 119 -7.83 4.58 -2.71
C CYS A 119 -8.22 3.48 -3.71
N LYS A 120 -7.65 3.56 -4.92
CA LYS A 120 -7.65 2.48 -5.91
C LYS A 120 -6.33 1.73 -5.79
N MET A 121 -6.39 0.46 -5.41
CA MET A 121 -5.23 -0.41 -5.19
C MET A 121 -5.38 -1.76 -5.91
N ASP A 122 -6.18 -1.78 -6.99
CA ASP A 122 -6.35 -2.97 -7.80
C ASP A 122 -5.01 -3.41 -8.36
N ARG A 123 -4.70 -4.70 -8.26
CA ARG A 123 -3.42 -5.31 -8.67
C ARG A 123 -2.19 -4.75 -7.96
N ALA A 124 -2.35 -4.02 -6.87
CA ALA A 124 -1.22 -3.56 -6.07
C ALA A 124 -0.52 -4.76 -5.40
N LEU A 125 0.81 -4.72 -5.34
CA LEU A 125 1.63 -5.70 -4.67
C LEU A 125 2.17 -5.13 -3.36
N PHE A 126 1.97 -5.85 -2.26
CA PHE A 126 2.55 -5.58 -0.95
C PHE A 126 3.27 -6.84 -0.47
N SER A 127 4.50 -7.04 -0.91
CA SER A 127 5.28 -8.24 -0.62
C SER A 127 6.30 -7.97 0.48
N HIS A 128 6.48 -8.91 1.41
CA HIS A 128 7.43 -8.79 2.53
C HIS A 128 7.25 -7.53 3.38
N CYS A 129 6.08 -6.89 3.31
CA CYS A 129 5.79 -5.65 4.00
C CYS A 129 5.41 -5.86 5.48
N LYS A 130 5.60 -4.82 6.28
CA LYS A 130 5.28 -4.79 7.70
C LYS A 130 4.12 -3.85 7.97
N PHE A 131 3.00 -4.38 8.48
CA PHE A 131 1.80 -3.61 8.80
C PHE A 131 1.59 -3.55 10.32
N ASN A 132 1.38 -2.34 10.84
CA ASN A 132 1.14 -2.12 12.26
C ASN A 132 0.10 -1.00 12.45
N ARG A 133 -1.09 -1.34 12.98
CA ARG A 133 -2.20 -0.39 13.20
C ARG A 133 -2.57 0.38 11.94
N VAL A 134 -2.82 -0.31 10.85
CA VAL A 134 -3.20 0.28 9.56
C VAL A 134 -4.71 0.23 9.38
N LEU A 135 -5.29 1.34 8.95
CA LEU A 135 -6.69 1.41 8.55
C LEU A 135 -6.81 1.52 7.04
N LEU A 136 -7.51 0.57 6.43
CA LEU A 136 -7.85 0.57 5.01
C LEU A 136 -9.38 0.72 4.89
N SER A 137 -9.85 1.89 4.47
CA SER A 137 -11.28 2.18 4.40
C SER A 137 -11.73 2.66 3.03
N ASN A 138 -12.84 2.11 2.55
CA ASN A 138 -13.46 2.45 1.27
C ASN A 138 -12.52 2.26 0.06
N ASN A 139 -11.66 1.23 0.08
CA ASN A 139 -10.68 1.01 -0.98
C ASN A 139 -11.16 -0.06 -1.98
N LEU A 140 -10.64 0.03 -3.21
CA LEU A 140 -10.70 -1.03 -4.21
C LEU A 140 -9.36 -1.75 -4.21
N MET A 141 -9.33 -3.05 -3.84
CA MET A 141 -8.11 -3.85 -3.67
C MET A 141 -8.17 -5.17 -4.43
N ASN A 142 -8.92 -5.18 -5.54
CA ASN A 142 -9.15 -6.41 -6.30
C ASN A 142 -7.85 -6.89 -6.94
N PHE A 143 -7.61 -8.21 -6.93
CA PHE A 143 -6.42 -8.83 -7.48
C PHE A 143 -5.10 -8.38 -6.83
N SER A 144 -5.17 -7.73 -5.66
CA SER A 144 -3.95 -7.31 -4.95
C SER A 144 -3.25 -8.51 -4.30
N ASN A 145 -1.94 -8.37 -4.11
CA ASN A 145 -1.12 -9.42 -3.52
C ASN A 145 -0.43 -8.91 -2.25
N TRP A 146 -0.65 -9.58 -1.12
CA TRP A 146 -0.13 -9.25 0.21
C TRP A 146 0.80 -10.34 0.75
N SER A 147 1.27 -11.24 -0.11
CA SER A 147 2.03 -12.42 0.29
C SER A 147 3.32 -12.07 1.04
N ASP A 148 3.74 -12.98 1.93
CA ASP A 148 4.94 -12.87 2.76
C ASP A 148 4.97 -11.69 3.73
N SER A 149 3.87 -10.95 3.86
CA SER A 149 3.78 -9.77 4.73
C SER A 149 3.44 -10.13 6.17
N ILE A 150 3.75 -9.21 7.09
CA ILE A 150 3.58 -9.39 8.53
C ILE A 150 2.65 -8.32 9.11
N PHE A 151 1.62 -8.76 9.82
CA PHE A 151 0.68 -7.90 10.54
C PHE A 151 0.95 -7.99 12.04
N TYR A 152 1.65 -7.02 12.61
CA TYR A 152 2.07 -7.03 14.02
C TYR A 152 0.96 -6.66 15.01
N GLU A 153 0.16 -5.65 14.65
CA GLU A 153 -0.91 -5.06 15.46
C GLU A 153 -2.21 -5.01 14.64
N PRO A 154 -3.37 -4.78 15.25
CA PRO A 154 -4.64 -4.78 14.54
C PRO A 154 -4.64 -3.87 13.31
N CYS A 155 -4.92 -4.46 12.16
CA CYS A 155 -5.12 -3.78 10.89
C CYS A 155 -6.56 -4.02 10.43
N THR A 156 -7.27 -2.95 10.09
CA THR A 156 -8.69 -3.03 9.76
C THR A 156 -8.94 -2.71 8.30
N PHE A 157 -9.58 -3.64 7.60
CA PHE A 157 -10.15 -3.45 6.27
C PHE A 157 -11.64 -3.13 6.46
N TYR A 158 -12.05 -1.93 6.11
CA TYR A 158 -13.41 -1.45 6.32
C TYR A 158 -14.06 -0.99 5.03
N ASN A 159 -15.29 -1.44 4.78
CA ASN A 159 -16.10 -1.01 3.63
C ASN A 159 -15.33 -1.00 2.30
N SER A 160 -14.54 -2.05 2.06
CA SER A 160 -13.63 -2.14 0.91
C SER A 160 -14.00 -3.33 0.01
N SER A 161 -13.60 -3.26 -1.25
CA SER A 161 -13.70 -4.39 -2.19
C SER A 161 -12.41 -5.21 -2.15
N ILE A 162 -12.54 -6.51 -1.82
CA ILE A 162 -11.44 -7.45 -1.62
C ILE A 162 -11.74 -8.68 -2.46
N LEU A 163 -11.53 -8.58 -3.77
CA LEU A 163 -11.83 -9.66 -4.71
C LEU A 163 -10.53 -10.28 -5.21
N ASP A 164 -10.45 -11.62 -5.18
CA ASP A 164 -9.35 -12.38 -5.77
C ASP A 164 -7.96 -11.93 -5.26
N ILE A 165 -7.81 -11.68 -3.97
CA ILE A 165 -6.53 -11.26 -3.37
C ILE A 165 -5.68 -12.46 -2.97
N ARG A 166 -4.36 -12.29 -3.02
CA ARG A 166 -3.38 -13.27 -2.54
C ARG A 166 -2.84 -12.86 -1.18
N MET A 167 -2.79 -13.81 -0.27
CA MET A 167 -2.28 -13.64 1.09
C MET A 167 -1.44 -14.85 1.53
N ASP A 168 -0.57 -15.33 0.65
CA ASP A 168 0.27 -16.49 0.92
C ASP A 168 1.32 -16.17 1.97
N CYS A 169 1.63 -17.12 2.84
CA CYS A 169 2.71 -17.02 3.82
C CYS A 169 2.65 -15.80 4.74
N ILE A 170 1.49 -15.15 4.91
CA ILE A 170 1.37 -14.00 5.83
C ILE A 170 1.55 -14.43 7.28
N LYS A 171 2.15 -13.55 8.09
CA LYS A 171 2.28 -13.72 9.53
C LYS A 171 1.36 -12.73 10.27
N GLY A 172 0.86 -13.15 11.43
CA GLY A 172 0.00 -12.29 12.26
C GLY A 172 -1.43 -12.13 11.73
N ILE A 173 -1.96 -13.13 11.04
CA ILE A 173 -3.32 -13.13 10.47
C ILE A 173 -4.41 -12.80 11.50
N LYS A 174 -4.22 -13.17 12.77
CA LYS A 174 -5.15 -12.84 13.87
C LYS A 174 -5.28 -11.33 14.11
N ASN A 175 -4.37 -10.54 13.59
CA ASN A 175 -4.36 -9.08 13.68
C ASN A 175 -5.08 -8.41 12.51
N ILE A 176 -5.65 -9.19 11.58
CA ILE A 176 -6.44 -8.66 10.46
C ILE A 176 -7.92 -8.70 10.83
N GLU A 177 -8.56 -7.54 10.72
CA GLU A 177 -10.01 -7.40 10.87
C GLU A 177 -10.63 -6.97 9.56
N ILE A 178 -11.65 -7.70 9.09
CA ILE A 178 -12.41 -7.35 7.88
C ILE A 178 -13.84 -7.00 8.30
N LYS A 179 -14.28 -5.76 8.03
CA LYS A 179 -15.59 -5.23 8.42
C LYS A 179 -16.29 -4.59 7.23
N ARG A 180 -17.54 -4.98 6.95
CA ARG A 180 -18.37 -4.42 5.89
C ARG A 180 -17.74 -4.48 4.48
N CYS A 181 -16.84 -5.44 4.24
CA CYS A 181 -16.18 -5.58 2.96
C CYS A 181 -16.94 -6.52 2.03
N VAL A 182 -16.82 -6.28 0.73
CA VAL A 182 -17.17 -7.27 -0.28
C VAL A 182 -15.95 -8.16 -0.47
N VAL A 183 -16.09 -9.46 -0.17
CA VAL A 183 -14.97 -10.40 -0.21
C VAL A 183 -15.30 -11.54 -1.15
N ARG A 184 -14.39 -11.88 -2.07
CA ARG A 184 -14.49 -13.05 -2.94
C ARG A 184 -13.09 -13.61 -3.17
N ASP A 185 -12.99 -14.94 -3.17
CA ASP A 185 -11.80 -15.71 -3.54
C ASP A 185 -10.49 -15.14 -2.96
N ILE A 186 -10.27 -15.37 -1.65
CA ILE A 186 -8.96 -15.13 -1.04
C ILE A 186 -8.11 -16.37 -1.27
N GLU A 187 -7.10 -16.26 -2.13
CA GLU A 187 -6.19 -17.35 -2.42
C GLU A 187 -5.14 -17.48 -1.31
N ASN A 188 -5.12 -18.63 -0.65
CA ASN A 188 -4.02 -19.08 0.21
C ASN A 188 -3.83 -20.59 0.06
N PRO A 189 -2.75 -21.04 -0.57
CA PRO A 189 -2.51 -22.46 -0.85
C PRO A 189 -2.21 -23.30 0.40
N VAL A 190 -1.81 -22.70 1.52
CA VAL A 190 -1.28 -23.49 2.67
C VAL A 190 -2.34 -23.80 3.73
N SER A 191 -3.38 -23.01 3.91
CA SER A 191 -4.44 -23.30 4.88
C SER A 191 -5.72 -22.49 4.67
N ASN A 192 -6.42 -22.74 3.59
CA ASN A 192 -7.63 -22.00 3.20
C ASN A 192 -8.74 -21.90 4.26
N ARG A 193 -8.84 -22.87 5.19
CA ARG A 193 -9.93 -22.89 6.18
C ARG A 193 -9.70 -21.93 7.36
N SER A 194 -8.47 -21.77 7.83
CA SER A 194 -8.20 -20.99 9.05
C SER A 194 -8.17 -19.47 8.80
N ILE A 195 -7.81 -19.04 7.60
CA ILE A 195 -7.70 -17.62 7.25
C ILE A 195 -9.07 -16.97 7.18
N LEU A 196 -9.97 -17.50 6.39
CA LEU A 196 -11.31 -16.93 6.22
C LEU A 196 -12.12 -17.01 7.52
N TYR A 197 -12.02 -18.09 8.29
CA TYR A 197 -12.72 -18.21 9.56
C TYR A 197 -12.23 -17.22 10.62
N ASN A 198 -10.93 -16.90 10.64
CA ASN A 198 -10.36 -15.95 11.59
C ASN A 198 -10.50 -14.47 11.15
N ILE A 199 -10.56 -14.22 9.83
CA ILE A 199 -10.66 -12.87 9.26
C ILE A 199 -12.12 -12.44 9.09
N CYS A 200 -12.97 -13.37 8.65
CA CYS A 200 -14.35 -13.08 8.28
C CYS A 200 -15.31 -13.54 9.37
N ARG A 201 -15.61 -12.72 10.35
CA ARG A 201 -16.78 -12.97 11.20
C ARG A 201 -18.03 -12.74 10.38
N PRO A 202 -19.02 -13.68 10.37
CA PRO A 202 -20.23 -13.59 9.54
C PRO A 202 -21.00 -12.27 9.69
N GLU A 203 -20.99 -11.71 10.89
CA GLU A 203 -21.68 -10.47 11.25
C GLU A 203 -21.11 -9.20 10.57
N TYR A 204 -19.92 -9.26 9.99
CA TYR A 204 -19.24 -8.11 9.38
C TYR A 204 -19.14 -8.17 7.85
N ILE A 205 -19.62 -9.24 7.24
CA ILE A 205 -19.53 -9.44 5.80
C ILE A 205 -20.91 -9.29 5.17
N HIS A 206 -21.11 -8.22 4.41
CA HIS A 206 -22.39 -8.00 3.71
C HIS A 206 -22.58 -8.88 2.48
N TYR A 207 -21.49 -9.40 1.90
CA TYR A 207 -21.56 -10.29 0.74
C TYR A 207 -20.41 -11.29 0.75
N ILE A 208 -20.72 -12.56 0.93
CA ILE A 208 -19.82 -13.67 0.66
C ILE A 208 -20.31 -14.34 -0.63
N CYS A 209 -19.47 -14.41 -1.67
CA CYS A 209 -19.83 -15.08 -2.92
C CYS A 209 -20.06 -16.58 -2.70
N CYS A 210 -20.92 -17.18 -3.53
CA CYS A 210 -21.32 -18.60 -3.45
C CYS A 210 -20.16 -19.61 -3.37
N ARG A 211 -18.99 -19.30 -3.95
CA ARG A 211 -17.81 -20.18 -3.86
C ARG A 211 -17.24 -20.29 -2.44
N ILE A 212 -17.26 -19.21 -1.67
CA ILE A 212 -16.85 -19.25 -0.26
C ILE A 212 -17.86 -20.07 0.55
N LYS A 213 -19.17 -19.92 0.28
CA LYS A 213 -20.21 -20.75 0.90
C LYS A 213 -20.00 -22.24 0.64
N ALA A 214 -19.74 -22.64 -0.62
CA ALA A 214 -19.50 -24.03 -0.97
C ALA A 214 -18.25 -24.61 -0.31
N PHE A 215 -17.22 -23.80 -0.09
CA PHE A 215 -15.97 -24.22 0.52
C PHE A 215 -16.07 -24.44 2.04
N PHE A 216 -16.85 -23.60 2.77
CA PHE A 216 -16.97 -23.70 4.23
C PHE A 216 -18.08 -24.65 4.72
N PHE A 217 -19.20 -24.73 4.01
CA PHE A 217 -20.41 -25.41 4.51
C PHE A 217 -20.75 -26.69 3.76
N GLY A 218 -20.01 -27.04 2.71
CA GLY A 218 -20.34 -28.16 1.84
C GLY A 218 -21.59 -27.87 0.97
N GLN A 219 -21.80 -28.66 -0.07
CA GLN A 219 -22.90 -28.44 -1.03
C GLN A 219 -24.31 -28.54 -0.45
N SER A 220 -24.49 -29.07 0.76
CA SER A 220 -25.80 -29.33 1.35
C SER A 220 -26.42 -28.16 2.14
N SER A 221 -25.70 -27.02 2.28
CA SER A 221 -26.15 -25.86 3.09
C SER A 221 -26.51 -24.60 2.30
N LEU A 222 -26.64 -24.71 0.98
CA LEU A 222 -26.96 -23.57 0.10
C LEU A 222 -28.42 -23.07 0.18
N GLU A 223 -29.31 -23.75 0.93
CA GLU A 223 -30.75 -23.44 0.92
C GLU A 223 -31.24 -22.48 2.02
N TYR A 224 -30.38 -21.94 2.88
CA TYR A 224 -30.83 -21.22 4.08
C TYR A 224 -30.37 -19.76 4.24
N TRP A 225 -29.94 -19.10 3.18
CA TRP A 225 -29.51 -17.69 3.30
C TRP A 225 -30.04 -16.84 2.13
N GLU A 226 -31.35 -16.63 2.11
CA GLU A 226 -31.98 -15.50 1.41
C GLU A 226 -32.10 -14.28 2.35
#